data_bee34178a8eed39d28db36759fe0b09b
#
_entry.id   bee34178a8eed39d28db36759fe0b09b
#
_cell.length_a   1.000
_cell.length_b   1.000
_cell.length_c   1.000
_cell.angle_alpha   90.00
_cell.angle_beta   90.00
_cell.angle_gamma   90.00
#
_symmetry.space_group_name_H-M   'P 1'
#
loop_
_entity.id
_entity.type
_entity.pdbx_description
1 polymer ?
#
loop_
_entity_poly.entity_id
_entity_poly.type
_entity_poly.pdbx_seq_one_letter_code
_entity_poly.pdbx_strand_id
1 'polypeptide(L)'
;MIYAYDKVYLRIAQRSLGEMLSYALYDLGYELEDYYKRFLQSKYSVRFSKGDLFVITGMSGAELAIRVLDIPDDDIIMPSYNTAKSQEYWTGWILAYYQWESNKPFDLIDKEIPISKIRNMYNPYHEMDISAAILKMRELSQNAWVDTYLKKLRQRAGLSQSQLAEETGIPVKTIQQYEQRRKDINKAQVEYVVRLSKALCCEPQDILEEE
;
A
#
# COMPACT_ATOMS: atom_id res chain seq x y z
N MET A 1 6.50 20.66 11.35
CA MET A 1 6.09 19.28 10.97
C MET A 1 6.07 18.49 12.26
N ILE A 2 4.99 17.79 12.57
CA ILE A 2 4.86 16.98 13.81
C ILE A 2 5.04 15.53 13.38
N TYR A 3 6.12 14.91 13.84
CA TYR A 3 6.42 13.50 13.58
C TYR A 3 5.59 12.59 14.51
N ALA A 4 5.36 11.33 14.10
CA ALA A 4 4.55 10.39 14.87
C ALA A 4 5.17 10.03 16.24
N TYR A 5 6.49 10.02 16.33
CA TYR A 5 7.26 9.76 17.56
C TYR A 5 8.69 10.33 17.43
N ASP A 6 9.46 10.25 18.52
CA ASP A 6 10.83 10.77 18.54
C ASP A 6 11.73 10.09 17.51
N LYS A 7 12.53 10.87 16.80
CA LYS A 7 13.45 10.42 15.75
C LYS A 7 14.44 9.34 16.23
N VAL A 8 14.77 9.31 17.52
CA VAL A 8 15.67 8.30 18.09
C VAL A 8 15.15 6.87 17.86
N TYR A 9 13.82 6.67 17.77
CA TYR A 9 13.19 5.37 17.56
C TYR A 9 13.00 5.02 16.08
N LEU A 10 13.21 5.97 15.16
CA LEU A 10 12.92 5.78 13.74
C LEU A 10 13.63 4.57 13.14
N ARG A 11 14.93 4.40 13.41
CA ARG A 11 15.69 3.26 12.87
C ARG A 11 15.18 1.92 13.38
N ILE A 12 14.71 1.86 14.62
CA ILE A 12 14.14 0.64 15.20
C ILE A 12 12.79 0.35 14.54
N ALA A 13 11.94 1.38 14.40
CA ALA A 13 10.65 1.26 13.71
C ALA A 13 10.79 0.78 12.26
N GLN A 14 11.72 1.34 11.50
CA GLN A 14 12.04 0.93 10.14
C GLN A 14 12.47 -0.54 10.08
N ARG A 15 13.38 -0.95 10.96
CA ARG A 15 13.82 -2.34 11.05
C ARG A 15 12.66 -3.26 11.43
N SER A 16 11.87 -2.90 12.43
CA SER A 16 10.75 -3.70 12.89
C SER A 16 9.73 -3.97 11.79
N LEU A 17 9.29 -2.95 11.02
CA LEU A 17 8.36 -3.18 9.92
C LEU A 17 9.00 -3.92 8.73
N GLY A 18 10.28 -3.68 8.45
CA GLY A 18 11.01 -4.41 7.44
C GLY A 18 11.11 -5.90 7.76
N GLU A 19 11.53 -6.25 8.98
CA GLU A 19 11.60 -7.61 9.46
C GLU A 19 10.22 -8.28 9.53
N MET A 20 9.20 -7.53 9.96
CA MET A 20 7.82 -8.02 10.04
C MET A 20 7.30 -8.49 8.68
N LEU A 21 7.43 -7.67 7.63
CA LEU A 21 6.98 -8.05 6.29
C LEU A 21 7.83 -9.19 5.73
N SER A 22 9.16 -9.13 5.87
CA SER A 22 10.03 -10.22 5.41
C SER A 22 9.68 -11.55 6.06
N TYR A 23 9.55 -11.57 7.37
CA TYR A 23 9.24 -12.80 8.11
C TYR A 23 7.87 -13.37 7.73
N ALA A 24 6.86 -12.50 7.62
CA ALA A 24 5.51 -12.93 7.24
C ALA A 24 5.46 -13.58 5.85
N LEU A 25 6.24 -13.08 4.89
CA LEU A 25 6.19 -13.57 3.52
C LEU A 25 7.14 -14.76 3.29
N TYR A 26 8.38 -14.68 3.79
CA TYR A 26 9.40 -15.69 3.48
C TYR A 26 9.38 -16.87 4.44
N ASP A 27 9.12 -16.63 5.73
CA ASP A 27 9.13 -17.68 6.74
C ASP A 27 7.73 -18.27 6.97
N LEU A 28 6.68 -17.43 6.96
CA LEU A 28 5.30 -17.85 7.19
C LEU A 28 4.50 -18.09 5.90
N GLY A 29 5.01 -17.72 4.71
CA GLY A 29 4.41 -18.01 3.42
C GLY A 29 3.15 -17.20 3.08
N TYR A 30 2.96 -16.02 3.67
CA TYR A 30 1.84 -15.15 3.35
C TYR A 30 2.09 -14.34 2.08
N GLU A 31 1.02 -14.03 1.35
CA GLU A 31 1.05 -13.00 0.32
C GLU A 31 1.02 -11.59 0.96
N LEU A 32 1.70 -10.62 0.32
CA LEU A 32 1.91 -9.28 0.88
C LEU A 32 0.59 -8.59 1.27
N GLU A 33 -0.37 -8.55 0.34
CA GLU A 33 -1.64 -7.86 0.52
C GLU A 33 -2.50 -8.52 1.61
N ASP A 34 -2.49 -9.84 1.68
CA ASP A 34 -3.25 -10.60 2.67
C ASP A 34 -2.69 -10.40 4.07
N TYR A 35 -1.35 -10.47 4.21
CA TYR A 35 -0.71 -10.21 5.49
C TYR A 35 -0.88 -8.75 5.92
N TYR A 36 -0.62 -7.79 5.02
CA TYR A 36 -0.73 -6.38 5.35
C TYR A 36 -2.16 -5.99 5.77
N LYS A 37 -3.17 -6.56 5.15
CA LYS A 37 -4.57 -6.40 5.57
C LYS A 37 -4.80 -6.85 7.01
N ARG A 38 -4.21 -8.00 7.42
CA ARG A 38 -4.27 -8.46 8.82
C ARG A 38 -3.55 -7.51 9.77
N PHE A 39 -2.38 -7.00 9.37
CA PHE A 39 -1.68 -5.97 10.13
C PHE A 39 -2.57 -4.72 10.33
N LEU A 40 -3.19 -4.19 9.28
CA LEU A 40 -4.09 -3.03 9.35
C LEU A 40 -5.28 -3.25 10.30
N GLN A 41 -5.82 -4.47 10.36
CA GLN A 41 -6.93 -4.85 11.24
C GLN A 41 -6.50 -5.10 12.69
N SER A 42 -5.22 -5.27 12.94
CA SER A 42 -4.68 -5.56 14.26
C SER A 42 -4.60 -4.32 15.15
N LYS A 43 -4.63 -4.52 16.46
CA LYS A 43 -4.34 -3.46 17.44
C LYS A 43 -2.93 -2.88 17.30
N TYR A 44 -2.00 -3.65 16.71
CA TYR A 44 -0.60 -3.27 16.60
C TYR A 44 -0.36 -2.19 15.55
N SER A 45 -1.11 -2.15 14.46
CA SER A 45 -1.02 -1.06 13.46
C SER A 45 -1.39 0.29 14.07
N VAL A 46 -2.46 0.33 14.87
CA VAL A 46 -2.90 1.56 15.57
C VAL A 46 -1.89 1.98 16.63
N ARG A 47 -1.40 1.04 17.45
CA ARG A 47 -0.42 1.32 18.48
C ARG A 47 0.91 1.80 17.91
N PHE A 48 1.39 1.14 16.83
CA PHE A 48 2.60 1.55 16.13
C PHE A 48 2.48 2.97 15.57
N SER A 49 1.37 3.28 14.89
CA SER A 49 1.12 4.62 14.31
C SER A 49 1.12 5.73 15.37
N LYS A 50 0.72 5.40 16.61
CA LYS A 50 0.71 6.33 17.75
C LYS A 50 2.04 6.43 18.48
N GLY A 51 3.08 5.74 18.02
CA GLY A 51 4.40 5.77 18.63
C GLY A 51 4.51 4.97 19.92
N ASP A 52 3.69 3.92 20.10
CA ASP A 52 3.75 3.07 21.29
C ASP A 52 5.11 2.33 21.35
N LEU A 53 5.91 2.70 22.33
CA LEU A 53 7.28 2.19 22.48
C LEU A 53 7.34 0.68 22.71
N PHE A 54 6.34 0.10 23.37
CA PHE A 54 6.29 -1.35 23.52
C PHE A 54 6.21 -2.06 22.17
N VAL A 55 5.46 -1.50 21.22
CA VAL A 55 5.34 -2.07 19.88
C VAL A 55 6.58 -1.78 19.02
N ILE A 56 7.12 -0.56 19.11
CA ILE A 56 8.25 -0.12 18.29
C ILE A 56 9.57 -0.73 18.75
N THR A 57 9.82 -0.77 20.07
CA THR A 57 11.12 -1.13 20.64
C THR A 57 11.09 -2.37 21.53
N GLY A 58 9.93 -2.77 22.01
CA GLY A 58 9.77 -3.88 22.96
C GLY A 58 9.63 -5.25 22.33
N MET A 59 9.58 -5.34 20.97
CA MET A 59 9.51 -6.60 20.25
C MET A 59 10.28 -6.53 18.92
N SER A 60 10.75 -7.68 18.44
CA SER A 60 11.35 -7.79 17.11
C SER A 60 10.28 -7.72 16.01
N GLY A 61 10.69 -7.51 14.75
CA GLY A 61 9.76 -7.53 13.62
C GLY A 61 9.10 -8.91 13.45
N ALA A 62 9.83 -10.00 13.65
CA ALA A 62 9.26 -11.35 13.63
C ALA A 62 8.23 -11.56 14.76
N GLU A 63 8.54 -11.12 15.97
CA GLU A 63 7.58 -11.18 17.08
C GLU A 63 6.32 -10.33 16.79
N LEU A 64 6.49 -9.15 16.21
CA LEU A 64 5.36 -8.33 15.77
C LEU A 64 4.49 -9.08 14.75
N ALA A 65 5.11 -9.79 13.79
CA ALA A 65 4.37 -10.59 12.80
C ALA A 65 3.56 -11.72 13.46
N ILE A 66 4.16 -12.44 14.41
CA ILE A 66 3.53 -13.51 15.18
C ILE A 66 2.31 -12.95 15.95
N ARG A 67 2.49 -11.80 16.62
CA ARG A 67 1.43 -11.15 17.39
C ARG A 67 0.29 -10.62 16.52
N VAL A 68 0.60 -10.15 15.30
CA VAL A 68 -0.41 -9.72 14.32
C VAL A 68 -1.30 -10.87 13.88
N LEU A 69 -0.73 -12.07 13.75
CA LEU A 69 -1.41 -13.28 13.30
C LEU A 69 -2.01 -14.10 14.45
N ASP A 70 -1.73 -13.71 15.69
CA ASP A 70 -2.15 -14.42 16.91
C ASP A 70 -1.68 -15.89 16.93
N ILE A 71 -0.44 -16.12 16.44
CA ILE A 71 0.19 -17.44 16.38
C ILE A 71 0.54 -17.90 17.80
N PRO A 72 0.15 -19.12 18.22
CA PRO A 72 0.54 -19.68 19.51
C PRO A 72 2.06 -19.86 19.63
N ASP A 73 2.58 -19.74 20.86
CA ASP A 73 4.03 -19.83 21.12
C ASP A 73 4.64 -21.18 20.68
N ASP A 74 3.86 -22.27 20.71
CA ASP A 74 4.29 -23.61 20.30
C ASP A 74 4.44 -23.76 18.76
N ASP A 75 3.84 -22.85 17.98
CA ASP A 75 3.82 -22.88 16.51
C ASP A 75 4.78 -21.85 15.89
N ILE A 76 5.67 -21.26 16.69
CA ILE A 76 6.59 -20.20 16.21
C ILE A 76 7.68 -20.80 15.32
N ILE A 77 7.77 -20.31 14.10
CA ILE A 77 8.87 -20.61 13.18
C ILE A 77 10.00 -19.62 13.44
N MET A 78 11.23 -20.14 13.61
CA MET A 78 12.40 -19.28 13.80
C MET A 78 12.71 -18.50 12.51
N PRO A 79 12.97 -17.17 12.60
CA PRO A 79 13.25 -16.35 11.42
C PRO A 79 14.48 -16.83 10.66
N SER A 80 14.38 -16.90 9.33
CA SER A 80 15.55 -17.10 8.47
C SER A 80 16.35 -15.80 8.37
N TYR A 81 17.69 -15.88 8.59
CA TYR A 81 18.55 -14.68 8.71
C TYR A 81 18.80 -13.93 7.39
N ASN A 82 18.15 -14.27 6.28
CA ASN A 82 18.57 -13.83 4.94
C ASN A 82 17.74 -12.69 4.33
N THR A 83 16.88 -12.03 5.10
CA THR A 83 15.84 -11.14 4.57
C THR A 83 16.19 -9.64 4.56
N ALA A 84 17.30 -9.24 5.17
CA ALA A 84 17.65 -7.81 5.40
C ALA A 84 17.83 -6.95 4.13
N LYS A 85 17.78 -7.54 2.92
CA LYS A 85 17.91 -6.80 1.65
C LYS A 85 16.78 -7.12 0.66
N SER A 86 15.73 -7.79 1.10
CA SER A 86 14.62 -8.13 0.23
C SER A 86 13.77 -6.90 -0.13
N GLN A 87 13.03 -7.01 -1.22
CA GLN A 87 12.07 -6.00 -1.64
C GLN A 87 11.00 -5.76 -0.55
N GLU A 88 10.59 -6.80 0.14
CA GLU A 88 9.60 -6.76 1.22
C GLU A 88 10.14 -6.09 2.48
N TYR A 89 11.40 -6.38 2.83
CA TYR A 89 12.08 -5.66 3.90
C TYR A 89 12.13 -4.16 3.61
N TRP A 90 12.57 -3.79 2.40
CA TRP A 90 12.61 -2.39 1.98
C TRP A 90 11.22 -1.75 2.02
N THR A 91 10.19 -2.48 1.61
CA THR A 91 8.80 -2.00 1.62
C THR A 91 8.35 -1.64 3.04
N GLY A 92 8.58 -2.51 4.01
CA GLY A 92 8.27 -2.22 5.41
C GLY A 92 9.13 -1.08 5.97
N TRP A 93 10.41 -1.07 5.61
CA TRP A 93 11.37 -0.06 6.05
C TRP A 93 10.98 1.36 5.58
N ILE A 94 10.64 1.53 4.29
CA ILE A 94 10.23 2.83 3.75
C ILE A 94 8.84 3.25 4.25
N LEU A 95 7.92 2.28 4.42
CA LEU A 95 6.60 2.52 4.98
C LEU A 95 6.69 3.09 6.41
N ALA A 96 7.57 2.54 7.25
CA ALA A 96 7.79 3.06 8.61
C ALA A 96 8.31 4.49 8.60
N TYR A 97 9.24 4.81 7.69
CA TYR A 97 9.73 6.18 7.55
C TYR A 97 8.63 7.14 7.13
N TYR A 98 7.86 6.77 6.10
CA TYR A 98 6.77 7.61 5.61
C TYR A 98 5.67 7.80 6.67
N GLN A 99 5.34 6.76 7.43
CA GLN A 99 4.39 6.83 8.54
C GLN A 99 4.88 7.81 9.61
N TRP A 100 6.14 7.68 10.03
CA TRP A 100 6.75 8.56 11.01
C TRP A 100 6.74 10.02 10.57
N GLU A 101 7.10 10.29 9.32
CA GLU A 101 7.19 11.64 8.78
C GLU A 101 5.81 12.27 8.55
N SER A 102 4.89 11.53 7.99
CA SER A 102 3.54 12.02 7.67
C SER A 102 2.62 12.09 8.87
N ASN A 103 2.96 11.37 9.96
CA ASN A 103 2.12 11.18 11.15
C ASN A 103 0.71 10.63 10.80
N LYS A 104 0.59 9.90 9.69
CA LYS A 104 -0.65 9.27 9.25
C LYS A 104 -0.78 7.86 9.83
N PRO A 105 -1.99 7.39 10.18
CA PRO A 105 -2.20 5.99 10.50
C PRO A 105 -2.05 5.12 9.24
N PHE A 106 -1.64 3.85 9.41
CA PHE A 106 -1.36 2.95 8.28
C PHE A 106 -2.56 2.68 7.38
N ASP A 107 -3.78 2.65 7.93
CA ASP A 107 -5.00 2.47 7.13
C ASP A 107 -5.29 3.65 6.20
N LEU A 108 -4.91 4.87 6.60
CA LEU A 108 -4.99 6.04 5.74
C LEU A 108 -3.90 6.00 4.66
N ILE A 109 -2.68 5.60 5.03
CA ILE A 109 -1.58 5.44 4.06
C ILE A 109 -1.97 4.41 2.99
N ASP A 110 -2.54 3.26 3.38
CA ASP A 110 -2.94 2.22 2.43
C ASP A 110 -4.06 2.67 1.47
N LYS A 111 -4.98 3.52 1.95
CA LYS A 111 -6.01 4.13 1.08
C LYS A 111 -5.42 5.06 0.04
N GLU A 112 -4.37 5.80 0.40
CA GLU A 112 -3.68 6.74 -0.48
C GLU A 112 -2.68 6.01 -1.39
N ILE A 113 -1.89 5.10 -0.82
CA ILE A 113 -0.82 4.38 -1.49
C ILE A 113 -0.90 2.90 -1.08
N PRO A 114 -1.59 2.05 -1.83
CA PRO A 114 -1.65 0.62 -1.54
C PRO A 114 -0.26 0.00 -1.36
N ILE A 115 -0.14 -0.97 -0.46
CA ILE A 115 1.16 -1.59 -0.12
C ILE A 115 1.88 -2.18 -1.34
N SER A 116 1.14 -2.77 -2.29
CA SER A 116 1.70 -3.25 -3.56
C SER A 116 2.34 -2.14 -4.39
N LYS A 117 1.78 -0.94 -4.34
CA LYS A 117 2.37 0.22 -5.05
C LYS A 117 3.67 0.66 -4.39
N ILE A 118 3.74 0.65 -3.05
CA ILE A 118 5.00 0.91 -2.32
C ILE A 118 6.04 -0.15 -2.66
N ARG A 119 5.66 -1.43 -2.68
CA ARG A 119 6.55 -2.53 -3.08
C ARG A 119 7.10 -2.35 -4.49
N ASN A 120 6.27 -1.93 -5.45
CA ASN A 120 6.68 -1.71 -6.84
C ASN A 120 7.62 -0.49 -7.00
N MET A 121 7.71 0.38 -6.01
CA MET A 121 8.71 1.45 -5.97
C MET A 121 10.12 0.95 -5.66
N TYR A 122 10.31 -0.31 -5.26
CA TYR A 122 11.63 -0.84 -4.91
C TYR A 122 12.69 -0.46 -5.94
N ASN A 123 12.43 -0.76 -7.22
CA ASN A 123 13.25 -0.27 -8.31
C ASN A 123 12.68 1.04 -8.88
N PRO A 124 13.47 2.11 -9.01
CA PRO A 124 14.89 2.25 -8.67
C PRO A 124 15.18 2.77 -7.25
N TYR A 125 14.16 3.02 -6.42
CA TYR A 125 14.27 3.82 -5.20
C TYR A 125 15.10 3.17 -4.08
N HIS A 126 15.33 1.85 -4.11
CA HIS A 126 16.18 1.18 -3.10
C HIS A 126 17.66 1.54 -3.22
N GLU A 127 18.10 1.99 -4.39
CA GLU A 127 19.47 2.46 -4.65
C GLU A 127 19.64 3.97 -4.48
N MET A 128 18.53 4.70 -4.33
CA MET A 128 18.50 6.15 -4.23
C MET A 128 18.52 6.61 -2.77
N ASP A 129 18.76 7.91 -2.57
CA ASP A 129 18.54 8.52 -1.25
C ASP A 129 17.07 8.38 -0.84
N ILE A 130 16.84 8.13 0.45
CA ILE A 130 15.50 7.93 1.00
C ILE A 130 14.54 9.09 0.67
N SER A 131 15.06 10.30 0.56
CA SER A 131 14.27 11.49 0.23
C SER A 131 13.57 11.37 -1.11
N ALA A 132 14.16 10.68 -2.11
CA ALA A 132 13.55 10.46 -3.41
C ALA A 132 12.29 9.57 -3.31
N ALA A 133 12.39 8.46 -2.56
CA ALA A 133 11.25 7.59 -2.31
C ALA A 133 10.13 8.32 -1.55
N ILE A 134 10.49 9.09 -0.52
CA ILE A 134 9.52 9.84 0.27
C ILE A 134 8.84 10.94 -0.54
N LEU A 135 9.57 11.64 -1.40
CA LEU A 135 9.00 12.63 -2.31
C LEU A 135 7.97 11.98 -3.23
N LYS A 136 8.30 10.81 -3.79
CA LYS A 136 7.36 10.04 -4.63
C LYS A 136 6.13 9.59 -3.84
N MET A 137 6.29 9.14 -2.61
CA MET A 137 5.15 8.76 -1.76
C MET A 137 4.25 9.95 -1.44
N ARG A 138 4.82 11.14 -1.20
CA ARG A 138 4.02 12.37 -0.99
C ARG A 138 3.22 12.74 -2.25
N GLU A 139 3.83 12.67 -3.43
CA GLU A 139 3.16 12.89 -4.70
C GLU A 139 1.99 11.92 -4.90
N LEU A 140 2.21 10.61 -4.67
CA LEU A 140 1.17 9.60 -4.76
C LEU A 140 0.04 9.84 -3.77
N SER A 141 0.36 10.23 -2.54
CA SER A 141 -0.62 10.57 -1.50
C SER A 141 -1.47 11.79 -1.89
N GLN A 142 -0.85 12.84 -2.43
CA GLN A 142 -1.57 14.03 -2.90
C GLN A 142 -2.53 13.69 -4.05
N ASN A 143 -2.10 12.84 -4.97
CA ASN A 143 -2.89 12.43 -6.12
C ASN A 143 -3.99 11.40 -5.78
N ALA A 144 -3.93 10.76 -4.63
CA ALA A 144 -4.92 9.77 -4.21
C ALA A 144 -6.35 10.33 -4.08
N TRP A 145 -6.48 11.60 -3.74
CA TRP A 145 -7.75 12.29 -3.55
C TRP A 145 -8.25 13.04 -4.80
N VAL A 146 -7.43 13.10 -5.84
CA VAL A 146 -7.85 13.65 -7.13
C VAL A 146 -8.62 12.56 -7.87
N ASP A 147 -9.86 12.87 -8.27
CA ASP A 147 -10.67 11.92 -9.05
C ASP A 147 -9.95 11.51 -10.34
N THR A 148 -9.93 10.21 -10.62
CA THR A 148 -9.41 9.68 -11.88
C THR A 148 -10.20 10.21 -13.07
N TYR A 149 -9.60 10.23 -14.27
CA TYR A 149 -10.33 10.60 -15.48
C TYR A 149 -11.53 9.68 -15.71
N LEU A 150 -11.37 8.36 -15.51
CA LEU A 150 -12.48 7.42 -15.57
C LEU A 150 -13.64 7.81 -14.63
N LYS A 151 -13.34 8.15 -13.37
CA LYS A 151 -14.37 8.54 -12.40
C LYS A 151 -15.07 9.83 -12.81
N LYS A 152 -14.30 10.83 -13.25
CA LYS A 152 -14.85 12.13 -13.75
C LYS A 152 -15.78 11.91 -14.94
N LEU A 153 -15.36 11.11 -15.92
CA LEU A 153 -16.15 10.79 -17.12
C LEU A 153 -17.42 10.04 -16.76
N ARG A 154 -17.33 9.03 -15.88
CA ARG A 154 -18.51 8.29 -15.41
C ARG A 154 -19.52 9.21 -14.70
N GLN A 155 -19.04 10.07 -13.80
CA GLN A 155 -19.90 11.02 -13.09
C GLN A 155 -20.54 12.03 -14.07
N ARG A 156 -19.79 12.50 -15.06
CA ARG A 156 -20.29 13.36 -16.12
C ARG A 156 -21.39 12.69 -16.94
N ALA A 157 -21.24 11.39 -17.19
CA ALA A 157 -22.26 10.56 -17.87
C ALA A 157 -23.47 10.25 -16.96
N GLY A 158 -23.45 10.61 -15.68
CA GLY A 158 -24.52 10.35 -14.72
C GLY A 158 -24.63 8.89 -14.29
N LEU A 159 -23.60 8.06 -14.55
CA LEU A 159 -23.61 6.63 -14.28
C LEU A 159 -23.07 6.31 -12.89
N SER A 160 -23.71 5.34 -12.20
CA SER A 160 -23.12 4.67 -11.06
C SER A 160 -22.04 3.67 -11.52
N GLN A 161 -21.18 3.22 -10.62
CA GLN A 161 -20.19 2.17 -10.92
C GLN A 161 -20.84 0.87 -11.39
N SER A 162 -22.00 0.53 -10.82
CA SER A 162 -22.77 -0.68 -11.21
C SER A 162 -23.37 -0.55 -12.60
N GLN A 163 -23.91 0.62 -12.96
CA GLN A 163 -24.45 0.88 -14.29
C GLN A 163 -23.33 0.85 -15.35
N LEU A 164 -22.19 1.47 -15.08
CA LEU A 164 -21.06 1.40 -15.99
C LEU A 164 -20.55 -0.04 -16.16
N ALA A 165 -20.57 -0.85 -15.10
CA ALA A 165 -20.20 -2.26 -15.14
C ALA A 165 -21.18 -3.06 -16.03
N GLU A 166 -22.46 -2.80 -15.90
CA GLU A 166 -23.54 -3.44 -16.70
C GLU A 166 -23.40 -3.08 -18.19
N GLU A 167 -23.21 -1.79 -18.52
CA GLU A 167 -23.06 -1.33 -19.90
C GLU A 167 -21.80 -1.84 -20.58
N THR A 168 -20.71 -1.96 -19.83
CA THR A 168 -19.41 -2.37 -20.39
C THR A 168 -19.14 -3.86 -20.28
N GLY A 169 -19.88 -4.61 -19.46
CA GLY A 169 -19.58 -5.98 -19.12
C GLY A 169 -18.29 -6.18 -18.32
N ILE A 170 -17.75 -5.10 -17.75
CA ILE A 170 -16.55 -5.13 -16.89
C ILE A 170 -17.01 -5.31 -15.44
N PRO A 171 -16.39 -6.24 -14.67
CA PRO A 171 -16.76 -6.43 -13.28
C PRO A 171 -16.70 -5.12 -12.48
N VAL A 172 -17.74 -4.81 -11.70
CA VAL A 172 -17.82 -3.58 -10.89
C VAL A 172 -16.60 -3.40 -9.99
N LYS A 173 -16.07 -4.50 -9.42
CA LYS A 173 -14.85 -4.49 -8.61
C LYS A 173 -13.62 -4.00 -9.40
N THR A 174 -13.55 -4.31 -10.69
CA THR A 174 -12.47 -3.86 -11.57
C THR A 174 -12.57 -2.34 -11.82
N ILE A 175 -13.77 -1.84 -12.10
CA ILE A 175 -14.03 -0.40 -12.24
C ILE A 175 -13.65 0.34 -10.94
N GLN A 176 -14.08 -0.18 -9.79
CA GLN A 176 -13.71 0.36 -8.49
C GLN A 176 -12.19 0.42 -8.28
N GLN A 177 -11.48 -0.64 -8.67
CA GLN A 177 -10.03 -0.69 -8.55
C GLN A 177 -9.33 0.35 -9.43
N TYR A 178 -9.83 0.61 -10.64
CA TYR A 178 -9.32 1.68 -11.50
C TYR A 178 -9.61 3.06 -10.91
N GLU A 179 -10.83 3.33 -10.49
CA GLU A 179 -11.21 4.63 -9.89
C GLU A 179 -10.52 4.92 -8.56
N GLN A 180 -10.10 3.88 -7.82
CA GLN A 180 -9.33 3.97 -6.58
C GLN A 180 -7.81 3.91 -6.81
N ARG A 181 -7.34 3.89 -8.05
CA ARG A 181 -5.92 3.72 -8.43
C ARG A 181 -5.24 2.48 -7.84
N ARG A 182 -6.03 1.47 -7.41
CA ARG A 182 -5.53 0.15 -6.98
C ARG A 182 -5.08 -0.71 -8.14
N LYS A 183 -5.60 -0.44 -9.33
CA LYS A 183 -5.11 -0.94 -10.61
C LYS A 183 -4.78 0.23 -11.51
N ASP A 184 -3.69 0.12 -12.22
CA ASP A 184 -3.26 1.09 -13.20
C ASP A 184 -4.12 0.95 -14.48
N ILE A 185 -4.89 1.99 -14.80
CA ILE A 185 -5.75 2.00 -16.00
C ILE A 185 -4.91 2.00 -17.28
N ASN A 186 -3.69 2.57 -17.23
CA ASN A 186 -2.78 2.61 -18.39
C ASN A 186 -2.27 1.20 -18.75
N LYS A 187 -2.36 0.24 -17.84
CA LYS A 187 -2.05 -1.19 -18.05
C LYS A 187 -3.30 -2.06 -18.19
N ALA A 188 -4.46 -1.44 -18.39
CA ALA A 188 -5.69 -2.19 -18.61
C ALA A 188 -5.65 -2.93 -19.95
N GLN A 189 -6.45 -4.01 -20.04
CA GLN A 189 -6.67 -4.65 -21.34
C GLN A 189 -7.28 -3.65 -22.32
N VAL A 190 -6.75 -3.58 -23.53
CA VAL A 190 -7.23 -2.66 -24.57
C VAL A 190 -8.74 -2.79 -24.79
N GLU A 191 -9.27 -4.00 -24.70
CA GLU A 191 -10.70 -4.26 -24.79
C GLU A 191 -11.51 -3.51 -23.73
N TYR A 192 -11.01 -3.41 -22.48
CA TYR A 192 -11.67 -2.68 -21.41
C TYR A 192 -11.68 -1.17 -21.68
N VAL A 193 -10.54 -0.63 -22.11
CA VAL A 193 -10.44 0.79 -22.45
C VAL A 193 -11.41 1.16 -23.58
N VAL A 194 -11.49 0.33 -24.62
CA VAL A 194 -12.43 0.54 -25.75
C VAL A 194 -13.90 0.42 -25.33
N ARG A 195 -14.24 -0.51 -24.44
CA ARG A 195 -15.61 -0.64 -23.94
C ARG A 195 -15.99 0.56 -23.05
N LEU A 196 -15.08 1.00 -22.19
CA LEU A 196 -15.29 2.17 -21.33
C LEU A 196 -15.44 3.44 -22.17
N SER A 197 -14.59 3.66 -23.18
CA SER A 197 -14.67 4.86 -24.03
C SER A 197 -16.00 4.92 -24.79
N LYS A 198 -16.50 3.79 -25.29
CA LYS A 198 -17.81 3.72 -25.95
C LYS A 198 -18.95 4.06 -24.99
N ALA A 199 -18.97 3.45 -23.80
CA ALA A 199 -20.02 3.68 -22.80
C ALA A 199 -20.01 5.12 -22.28
N LEU A 200 -18.83 5.76 -22.21
CA LEU A 200 -18.65 7.12 -21.70
C LEU A 200 -18.65 8.18 -22.80
N CYS A 201 -18.84 7.78 -24.08
CA CYS A 201 -18.85 8.66 -25.23
C CYS A 201 -17.61 9.58 -25.29
N CYS A 202 -16.40 8.99 -25.10
CA CYS A 202 -15.13 9.69 -25.12
C CYS A 202 -14.08 8.90 -25.93
N GLU A 203 -12.93 9.51 -26.20
CA GLU A 203 -11.81 8.82 -26.83
C GLU A 203 -11.08 7.92 -25.81
N PRO A 204 -10.47 6.80 -26.22
CA PRO A 204 -9.71 5.91 -25.34
C PRO A 204 -8.64 6.64 -24.50
N GLN A 205 -7.98 7.63 -25.08
CA GLN A 205 -6.94 8.42 -24.39
C GLN A 205 -7.49 9.30 -23.26
N ASP A 206 -8.77 9.69 -23.30
CA ASP A 206 -9.38 10.53 -22.27
C ASP A 206 -9.59 9.78 -20.94
N ILE A 207 -9.50 8.43 -20.98
CA ILE A 207 -9.65 7.56 -19.81
C ILE A 207 -8.30 7.32 -19.14
N LEU A 208 -7.21 7.39 -19.90
CA LEU A 208 -5.87 7.10 -19.42
C LEU A 208 -5.37 8.24 -18.51
N GLU A 209 -4.60 7.87 -17.49
CA GLU A 209 -3.98 8.85 -16.59
C GLU A 209 -2.66 9.35 -17.21
N GLU A 210 -2.36 10.63 -17.05
CA GLU A 210 -1.04 11.19 -17.39
C GLU A 210 0.03 10.63 -16.45
N GLU A 211 1.23 10.34 -16.99
CA GLU A 211 2.38 9.83 -16.21
C GLU A 211 3.03 10.93 -15.34
#